data_a9b5be819b50a08a5c2e33fd6990a8fa
#
_entry.id   a9b5be819b50a08a5c2e33fd6990a8fa
#
_cell.length_a   1.000
_cell.length_b   1.000
_cell.length_c   1.000
_cell.angle_alpha   90.00
_cell.angle_beta   90.00
_cell.angle_gamma   90.00
#
_symmetry.space_group_name_H-M   'P 1'
#
loop_
_entity.id
_entity.type
_entity.pdbx_description
1 polymer ?
#
loop_
_entity_poly.entity_id
_entity_poly.type
_entity_poly.pdbx_seq_one_letter_code
_entity_poly.pdbx_strand_id
1 'polypeptide(L)'
;MSPVRSVKPGYVVTYPNREKPSSTVMKMTVIVVLLISVLLMLVATVGGWSKLDGLLPVNLIWCAAYLAIAYYVMRWTRGLLPIAAALGALMLVFTLVAVTSLAGVTWTDRSAPGYAPAHTLFGGGGLSSGTLSALTIAIAVSQALLIVVAMRGFGQAWNIEYEVPASDAPALVRA
;
A
#
# COMPACT_ATOMS: atom_id res chain seq x y z
N MET A 1 17.76 14.61 13.29
CA MET A 1 19.02 13.86 13.11
C MET A 1 19.24 13.04 14.37
N SER A 2 19.12 11.72 14.30
CA SER A 2 19.48 10.85 15.42
C SER A 2 20.99 10.92 15.62
N PRO A 3 21.50 11.00 16.87
CA PRO A 3 22.92 11.00 17.10
C PRO A 3 23.52 9.73 16.51
N VAL A 4 24.60 9.87 15.75
CA VAL A 4 25.38 8.73 15.24
C VAL A 4 25.86 7.98 16.48
N ARG A 5 25.23 6.86 16.78
CA ARG A 5 25.62 5.99 17.89
C ARG A 5 26.99 5.43 17.54
N SER A 6 28.01 5.82 18.26
CA SER A 6 29.35 5.27 18.09
C SER A 6 29.32 3.80 18.45
N VAL A 7 29.48 2.93 17.47
CA VAL A 7 29.65 1.49 17.68
C VAL A 7 30.99 1.29 18.43
N LYS A 8 31.03 0.38 19.40
CA LYS A 8 32.27 0.08 20.14
C LYS A 8 33.34 -0.43 19.16
N PRO A 9 34.62 -0.03 19.36
CA PRO A 9 35.71 -0.57 18.54
C PRO A 9 35.72 -2.09 18.55
N GLY A 10 35.77 -2.73 17.38
CA GLY A 10 35.74 -4.19 17.22
C GLY A 10 34.35 -4.83 17.26
N TYR A 11 33.26 -4.03 17.29
CA TYR A 11 31.88 -4.50 17.17
C TYR A 11 31.26 -4.03 15.85
N VAL A 12 30.28 -4.80 15.36
CA VAL A 12 29.47 -4.47 14.17
C VAL A 12 27.99 -4.54 14.54
N VAL A 13 27.19 -3.71 13.85
CA VAL A 13 25.73 -3.71 14.05
C VAL A 13 25.11 -4.76 13.13
N THR A 14 24.30 -5.65 13.68
CA THR A 14 23.53 -6.65 12.95
C THR A 14 22.04 -6.44 13.15
N TYR A 15 21.25 -6.90 12.17
CA TYR A 15 19.77 -6.83 12.17
C TYR A 15 19.18 -8.25 12.08
N PRO A 16 19.24 -9.05 13.14
CA PRO A 16 18.88 -10.48 13.06
C PRO A 16 17.43 -10.71 12.62
N ASN A 17 16.53 -9.76 12.87
CA ASN A 17 15.16 -9.88 12.43
C ASN A 17 14.98 -9.65 10.92
N ARG A 18 15.89 -8.97 10.23
CA ARG A 18 15.87 -8.83 8.77
C ARG A 18 16.35 -10.09 8.06
N GLU A 19 17.24 -10.86 8.69
CA GLU A 19 17.84 -12.08 8.14
C GLU A 19 16.87 -13.28 8.17
N LYS A 20 15.77 -13.17 8.94
CA LYS A 20 14.77 -14.23 9.00
C LYS A 20 14.01 -14.34 7.67
N PRO A 21 13.88 -15.53 7.08
CA PRO A 21 13.11 -15.74 5.85
C PRO A 21 11.69 -15.20 5.95
N SER A 22 11.05 -15.36 7.12
CA SER A 22 9.69 -14.86 7.39
C SER A 22 9.59 -13.33 7.26
N SER A 23 10.63 -12.59 7.63
CA SER A 23 10.65 -11.13 7.51
C SER A 23 10.79 -10.68 6.05
N THR A 24 11.62 -11.39 5.28
CA THR A 24 11.75 -11.14 3.84
C THR A 24 10.45 -11.43 3.11
N VAL A 25 9.81 -12.57 3.38
CA VAL A 25 8.51 -12.93 2.82
C VAL A 25 7.46 -11.87 3.17
N MET A 26 7.37 -11.48 4.46
CA MET A 26 6.40 -10.48 4.91
C MET A 26 6.63 -9.12 4.23
N LYS A 27 7.89 -8.68 4.12
CA LYS A 27 8.27 -7.45 3.40
C LYS A 27 7.79 -7.51 1.96
N MET A 28 8.08 -8.60 1.24
CA MET A 28 7.66 -8.76 -0.15
C MET A 28 6.14 -8.81 -0.29
N THR A 29 5.45 -9.49 0.62
CA THR A 29 3.97 -9.52 0.65
C THR A 29 3.38 -8.12 0.77
N VAL A 30 3.89 -7.29 1.70
CA VAL A 30 3.42 -5.90 1.84
C VAL A 30 3.65 -5.11 0.55
N ILE A 31 4.83 -5.21 -0.06
CA ILE A 31 5.15 -4.52 -1.31
C ILE A 31 4.19 -4.96 -2.43
N VAL A 32 3.99 -6.27 -2.59
CA VAL A 32 3.09 -6.80 -3.63
C VAL A 32 1.66 -6.32 -3.44
N VAL A 33 1.15 -6.33 -2.20
CA VAL A 33 -0.21 -5.84 -1.91
C VAL A 33 -0.35 -4.34 -2.20
N LEU A 34 0.67 -3.53 -1.85
CA LEU A 34 0.70 -2.10 -2.21
C LEU A 34 0.67 -1.89 -3.72
N LEU A 35 1.48 -2.64 -4.48
CA LEU A 35 1.52 -2.53 -5.94
C LEU A 35 0.23 -3.00 -6.60
N ILE A 36 -0.39 -4.07 -6.11
CA ILE A 36 -1.71 -4.52 -6.57
C ILE A 36 -2.75 -3.43 -6.31
N SER A 37 -2.74 -2.82 -5.12
CA SER A 37 -3.66 -1.73 -4.78
C SER A 37 -3.50 -0.55 -5.74
N VAL A 38 -2.26 -0.14 -6.02
CA VAL A 38 -1.96 0.93 -7.00
C VAL A 38 -2.48 0.56 -8.39
N LEU A 39 -2.23 -0.67 -8.86
CA LEU A 39 -2.68 -1.11 -10.15
C LEU A 39 -4.21 -1.07 -10.27
N LEU A 40 -4.93 -1.61 -9.29
CA LEU A 40 -6.39 -1.59 -9.26
C LEU A 40 -6.95 -0.16 -9.27
N MET A 41 -6.36 0.73 -8.46
CA MET A 41 -6.76 2.13 -8.40
C MET A 41 -6.48 2.86 -9.72
N LEU A 42 -5.34 2.61 -10.37
CA LEU A 42 -5.03 3.21 -11.68
C LEU A 42 -5.97 2.70 -12.77
N VAL A 43 -6.28 1.40 -12.81
CA VAL A 43 -7.25 0.84 -13.76
C VAL A 43 -8.63 1.46 -13.56
N ALA A 44 -9.10 1.57 -12.32
CA ALA A 44 -10.37 2.21 -12.02
C ALA A 44 -10.34 3.71 -12.39
N THR A 45 -9.23 4.40 -12.14
CA THR A 45 -9.07 5.84 -12.45
C THR A 45 -9.07 6.09 -13.95
N VAL A 46 -8.29 5.33 -14.71
CA VAL A 46 -8.20 5.50 -16.17
C VAL A 46 -9.50 5.08 -16.85
N GLY A 47 -10.07 3.97 -16.45
CA GLY A 47 -11.27 3.40 -17.06
C GLY A 47 -12.59 4.07 -16.65
N GLY A 48 -12.60 4.72 -15.48
CA GLY A 48 -13.75 5.44 -14.93
C GLY A 48 -13.56 6.95 -14.89
N TRP A 49 -12.64 7.52 -15.66
CA TRP A 49 -12.16 8.90 -15.55
C TRP A 49 -13.28 9.94 -15.38
N SER A 50 -14.27 9.93 -16.27
CA SER A 50 -15.39 10.88 -16.23
C SER A 50 -16.35 10.70 -15.04
N LYS A 51 -16.27 9.57 -14.32
CA LYS A 51 -17.08 9.30 -13.12
C LYS A 51 -16.40 9.72 -11.82
N LEU A 52 -15.11 10.02 -11.88
CA LEU A 52 -14.27 10.35 -10.73
C LEU A 52 -14.14 11.86 -10.52
N ASP A 53 -15.03 12.67 -11.12
CA ASP A 53 -14.98 14.14 -11.00
C ASP A 53 -14.73 14.60 -9.56
N GLY A 54 -13.65 15.39 -9.37
CA GLY A 54 -13.21 15.86 -8.06
C GLY A 54 -12.39 14.87 -7.24
N LEU A 55 -12.46 13.57 -7.48
CA LEU A 55 -11.70 12.53 -6.76
C LEU A 55 -10.39 12.15 -7.44
N LEU A 56 -10.19 12.54 -8.69
CA LEU A 56 -8.99 12.22 -9.47
C LEU A 56 -7.69 12.60 -8.76
N PRO A 57 -7.53 13.85 -8.27
CA PRO A 57 -6.30 14.22 -7.57
C PRO A 57 -6.06 13.37 -6.32
N VAL A 58 -7.12 13.04 -5.60
CA VAL A 58 -7.04 12.21 -4.39
C VAL A 58 -6.52 10.81 -4.73
N ASN A 59 -7.08 10.15 -5.76
CA ASN A 59 -6.63 8.84 -6.19
C ASN A 59 -5.17 8.82 -6.63
N LEU A 60 -4.74 9.83 -7.39
CA LEU A 60 -3.35 9.92 -7.85
C LEU A 60 -2.37 10.17 -6.69
N ILE A 61 -2.74 11.04 -5.73
CA ILE A 61 -1.95 11.25 -4.51
C ILE A 61 -1.85 9.95 -3.70
N TRP A 62 -2.94 9.19 -3.60
CA TRP A 62 -2.93 7.89 -2.91
C TRP A 62 -2.02 6.88 -3.59
N CYS A 63 -2.08 6.77 -4.91
CA CYS A 63 -1.16 5.93 -5.69
C CYS A 63 0.30 6.33 -5.45
N ALA A 64 0.61 7.63 -5.49
CA ALA A 64 1.94 8.15 -5.23
C ALA A 64 2.41 7.82 -3.80
N ALA A 65 1.54 7.99 -2.80
CA ALA A 65 1.83 7.63 -1.41
C ALA A 65 2.14 6.13 -1.25
N TYR A 66 1.36 5.25 -1.88
CA TYR A 66 1.60 3.80 -1.83
C TYR A 66 2.89 3.40 -2.53
N LEU A 67 3.23 4.01 -3.66
CA LEU A 67 4.50 3.77 -4.33
C LEU A 67 5.68 4.24 -3.48
N ALA A 68 5.58 5.40 -2.85
CA ALA A 68 6.60 5.89 -1.92
C ALA A 68 6.76 4.94 -0.71
N ILE A 69 5.66 4.49 -0.11
CA ILE A 69 5.68 3.53 0.99
C ILE A 69 6.32 2.21 0.54
N ALA A 70 5.94 1.68 -0.63
CA ALA A 70 6.52 0.45 -1.17
C ALA A 70 8.04 0.57 -1.34
N TYR A 71 8.52 1.71 -1.89
CA TYR A 71 9.95 1.99 -2.01
C TYR A 71 10.66 1.99 -0.66
N TYR A 72 10.15 2.69 0.34
CA TYR A 72 10.78 2.74 1.65
C TYR A 72 10.66 1.42 2.43
N VAL A 73 9.57 0.67 2.28
CA VAL A 73 9.44 -0.69 2.85
C VAL A 73 10.48 -1.61 2.23
N MET A 74 10.76 -1.49 0.92
CA MET A 74 11.86 -2.20 0.26
C MET A 74 13.20 -1.90 0.92
N ARG A 75 13.40 -0.67 1.42
CA ARG A 75 14.58 -0.22 2.18
C ARG A 75 14.52 -0.60 3.67
N TRP A 76 13.64 -1.50 4.08
CA TRP A 76 13.46 -1.94 5.47
C TRP A 76 12.98 -0.86 6.45
N THR A 77 12.30 0.19 5.98
CA THR A 77 11.77 1.26 6.81
C THR A 77 10.46 0.81 7.49
N ARG A 78 10.57 0.19 8.65
CA ARG A 78 9.43 -0.35 9.44
C ARG A 78 8.40 0.71 9.82
N GLY A 79 8.84 1.94 10.11
CA GLY A 79 7.97 3.02 10.60
C GLY A 79 6.85 3.42 9.63
N LEU A 80 6.96 3.06 8.34
CA LEU A 80 5.91 3.34 7.35
C LEU A 80 4.79 2.29 7.31
N LEU A 81 4.96 1.13 7.95
CA LEU A 81 3.94 0.08 7.97
C LEU A 81 2.65 0.50 8.68
N PRO A 82 2.68 1.15 9.87
CA PRO A 82 1.47 1.70 10.47
C PRO A 82 0.81 2.79 9.62
N ILE A 83 1.61 3.60 8.92
CA ILE A 83 1.08 4.62 8.00
C ILE A 83 0.36 3.94 6.82
N ALA A 84 0.95 2.89 6.25
CA ALA A 84 0.29 2.09 5.21
C ALA A 84 -1.03 1.49 5.69
N ALA A 85 -1.06 0.95 6.92
CA ALA A 85 -2.28 0.41 7.51
C ALA A 85 -3.35 1.50 7.75
N ALA A 86 -2.95 2.69 8.21
CA ALA A 86 -3.88 3.82 8.42
C ALA A 86 -4.46 4.32 7.09
N LEU A 87 -3.62 4.50 6.07
CA LEU A 87 -4.08 4.87 4.73
C LEU A 87 -4.97 3.78 4.12
N GLY A 88 -4.64 2.50 4.33
CA GLY A 88 -5.46 1.37 3.93
C GLY A 88 -6.84 1.38 4.61
N ALA A 89 -6.90 1.65 5.91
CA ALA A 89 -8.16 1.77 6.64
C ALA A 89 -9.03 2.91 6.10
N LEU A 90 -8.43 4.06 5.82
CA LEU A 90 -9.14 5.20 5.26
C LEU A 90 -9.68 4.90 3.85
N MET A 91 -8.86 4.30 2.98
CA MET A 91 -9.28 3.88 1.64
C MET A 91 -10.36 2.79 1.69
N LEU A 92 -10.28 1.86 2.66
CA LEU A 92 -11.30 0.84 2.89
C LEU A 92 -12.65 1.49 3.20
N VAL A 93 -12.68 2.51 4.07
CA VAL A 93 -13.92 3.26 4.36
C VAL A 93 -14.47 3.92 3.09
N PHE A 94 -13.62 4.59 2.31
CA PHE A 94 -14.06 5.22 1.05
C PHE A 94 -14.64 4.22 0.05
N THR A 95 -14.00 3.05 -0.10
CA THR A 95 -14.48 2.01 -1.03
C THR A 95 -15.77 1.36 -0.52
N LEU A 96 -15.92 1.14 0.78
CA LEU A 96 -17.15 0.63 1.36
C LEU A 96 -18.31 1.61 1.18
N VAL A 97 -18.10 2.89 1.41
CA VAL A 97 -19.11 3.93 1.17
C VAL A 97 -19.47 4.00 -0.33
N ALA A 98 -18.49 3.82 -1.22
CA ALA A 98 -18.75 3.82 -2.66
C ALA A 98 -19.57 2.61 -3.14
N VAL A 99 -19.41 1.45 -2.51
CA VAL A 99 -20.13 0.21 -2.87
C VAL A 99 -21.48 0.09 -2.18
N THR A 100 -21.57 0.55 -0.91
CA THR A 100 -22.79 0.50 -0.14
C THR A 100 -23.58 1.79 -0.33
N SER A 101 -24.89 1.71 -0.56
CA SER A 101 -25.75 2.88 -0.69
C SER A 101 -26.05 3.57 0.65
N LEU A 102 -25.03 3.78 1.49
CA LEU A 102 -25.18 4.53 2.74
C LEU A 102 -25.74 5.94 2.52
N ALA A 103 -25.55 6.50 1.33
CA ALA A 103 -26.06 7.79 0.91
C ALA A 103 -27.19 7.68 -0.13
N GLY A 104 -27.76 6.49 -0.37
CA GLY A 104 -28.80 6.27 -1.37
C GLY A 104 -28.31 6.25 -2.84
N VAL A 105 -27.01 6.51 -3.09
CA VAL A 105 -26.42 6.55 -4.43
C VAL A 105 -25.13 5.74 -4.43
N THR A 106 -25.16 4.58 -5.09
CA THR A 106 -23.96 3.77 -5.32
C THR A 106 -23.25 4.20 -6.59
N TRP A 107 -22.01 3.70 -6.80
CA TRP A 107 -21.35 3.80 -8.11
C TRP A 107 -22.21 3.21 -9.23
N THR A 108 -22.97 2.16 -8.93
CA THR A 108 -23.89 1.51 -9.83
C THR A 108 -25.05 2.43 -10.21
N ASP A 109 -25.52 3.27 -9.30
CA ASP A 109 -26.63 4.19 -9.56
C ASP A 109 -26.22 5.36 -10.49
N ARG A 110 -24.92 5.66 -10.56
CA ARG A 110 -24.39 6.61 -11.56
C ARG A 110 -24.48 6.09 -12.99
N SER A 111 -24.91 4.85 -13.19
CA SER A 111 -25.31 4.29 -14.49
C SER A 111 -26.81 4.37 -14.74
N ALA A 112 -27.60 4.91 -13.80
CA ALA A 112 -29.04 5.09 -13.96
C ALA A 112 -29.37 5.97 -15.19
N PRO A 113 -30.58 5.82 -15.77
CA PRO A 113 -30.99 6.67 -16.88
C PRO A 113 -30.81 8.15 -16.56
N GLY A 114 -30.09 8.87 -17.42
CA GLY A 114 -29.77 10.30 -17.23
C GLY A 114 -28.30 10.59 -16.85
N TYR A 115 -27.52 9.59 -16.43
CA TYR A 115 -26.07 9.75 -16.26
C TYR A 115 -25.33 9.41 -17.56
N ALA A 116 -24.43 10.26 -17.99
CA ALA A 116 -23.57 9.99 -19.12
C ALA A 116 -22.74 8.71 -18.88
N PRO A 117 -22.47 7.90 -19.91
CA PRO A 117 -21.59 6.74 -19.79
C PRO A 117 -20.18 7.16 -19.35
N ALA A 118 -19.43 6.24 -18.73
CA ALA A 118 -18.04 6.50 -18.38
C ALA A 118 -17.22 6.70 -19.65
N HIS A 119 -16.28 7.68 -19.59
CA HIS A 119 -15.25 7.89 -20.60
C HIS A 119 -13.88 7.64 -20.00
N THR A 120 -12.96 7.15 -20.81
CA THR A 120 -11.56 6.95 -20.41
C THR A 120 -10.80 8.26 -20.42
N LEU A 121 -9.65 8.29 -19.75
CA LEU A 121 -8.69 9.40 -19.77
C LEU A 121 -8.28 9.81 -21.20
N PHE A 122 -8.19 8.85 -22.11
CA PHE A 122 -7.70 9.06 -23.49
C PHE A 122 -8.82 9.31 -24.51
N GLY A 123 -10.07 9.47 -24.04
CA GLY A 123 -11.25 9.54 -24.88
C GLY A 123 -11.79 8.15 -25.26
N GLY A 124 -13.07 8.09 -25.62
CA GLY A 124 -13.77 6.84 -25.93
C GLY A 124 -14.54 6.24 -24.74
N GLY A 125 -15.20 5.11 -24.97
CA GLY A 125 -16.03 4.45 -23.96
C GLY A 125 -15.21 3.94 -22.78
N GLY A 126 -15.62 4.28 -21.56
CA GLY A 126 -15.01 3.81 -20.32
C GLY A 126 -15.53 2.44 -19.86
N LEU A 127 -15.11 2.03 -18.69
CA LEU A 127 -15.54 0.78 -18.06
C LEU A 127 -17.02 0.84 -17.67
N SER A 128 -17.70 -0.30 -17.77
CA SER A 128 -19.08 -0.42 -17.32
C SER A 128 -19.19 -0.18 -15.81
N SER A 129 -20.38 0.23 -15.36
CA SER A 129 -20.65 0.40 -13.93
C SER A 129 -20.43 -0.88 -13.12
N GLY A 130 -20.78 -2.04 -13.68
CA GLY A 130 -20.52 -3.34 -13.05
C GLY A 130 -19.03 -3.62 -12.91
N THR A 131 -18.21 -3.31 -13.92
CA THR A 131 -16.75 -3.45 -13.85
C THR A 131 -16.15 -2.49 -12.83
N LEU A 132 -16.61 -1.23 -12.79
CA LEU A 132 -16.15 -0.25 -11.80
C LEU A 132 -16.52 -0.67 -10.37
N SER A 133 -17.70 -1.23 -10.16
CA SER A 133 -18.12 -1.78 -8.86
C SER A 133 -17.26 -2.98 -8.46
N ALA A 134 -16.98 -3.90 -9.38
CA ALA A 134 -16.12 -5.04 -9.11
C ALA A 134 -14.69 -4.60 -8.77
N LEU A 135 -14.13 -3.61 -9.47
CA LEU A 135 -12.84 -3.02 -9.15
C LEU A 135 -12.84 -2.37 -7.76
N THR A 136 -13.91 -1.65 -7.40
CA THR A 136 -14.03 -1.01 -6.09
C THR A 136 -14.06 -2.05 -4.97
N ILE A 137 -14.75 -3.18 -5.16
CA ILE A 137 -14.73 -4.30 -4.23
C ILE A 137 -13.33 -4.92 -4.14
N ALA A 138 -12.67 -5.13 -5.27
CA ALA A 138 -11.30 -5.66 -5.29
C ALA A 138 -10.30 -4.73 -4.56
N ILE A 139 -10.46 -3.40 -4.72
CA ILE A 139 -9.70 -2.41 -3.96
C ILE A 139 -10.00 -2.57 -2.47
N ALA A 140 -11.26 -2.66 -2.04
CA ALA A 140 -11.61 -2.84 -0.64
C ALA A 140 -10.96 -4.10 -0.02
N VAL A 141 -11.01 -5.23 -0.74
CA VAL A 141 -10.35 -6.47 -0.30
C VAL A 141 -8.83 -6.28 -0.20
N SER A 142 -8.21 -5.62 -1.17
CA SER A 142 -6.77 -5.35 -1.13
C SER A 142 -6.38 -4.45 0.05
N GLN A 143 -7.23 -3.47 0.44
CA GLN A 143 -6.99 -2.63 1.60
C GLN A 143 -7.10 -3.41 2.91
N ALA A 144 -8.11 -4.26 3.06
CA ALA A 144 -8.24 -5.13 4.23
C ALA A 144 -7.00 -6.03 4.39
N LEU A 145 -6.53 -6.63 3.29
CA LEU A 145 -5.30 -7.41 3.29
C LEU A 145 -4.08 -6.56 3.64
N LEU A 146 -3.95 -5.36 3.08
CA LEU A 146 -2.86 -4.43 3.36
C LEU A 146 -2.76 -4.12 4.86
N ILE A 147 -3.87 -3.81 5.52
CA ILE A 147 -3.92 -3.53 6.96
C ILE A 147 -3.34 -4.73 7.73
N VAL A 148 -3.81 -5.94 7.45
CA VAL A 148 -3.37 -7.15 8.14
C VAL A 148 -1.88 -7.40 7.95
N VAL A 149 -1.39 -7.37 6.69
CA VAL A 149 0.02 -7.70 6.41
C VAL A 149 0.96 -6.60 6.88
N ALA A 150 0.56 -5.32 6.80
CA ALA A 150 1.36 -4.20 7.29
C ALA A 150 1.51 -4.27 8.83
N MET A 151 0.44 -4.54 9.56
CA MET A 151 0.49 -4.67 11.02
C MET A 151 1.30 -5.90 11.46
N ARG A 152 1.19 -7.04 10.75
CA ARG A 152 2.04 -8.21 10.99
C ARG A 152 3.52 -7.91 10.70
N GLY A 153 3.81 -7.23 9.60
CA GLY A 153 5.17 -6.79 9.28
C GLY A 153 5.73 -5.85 10.33
N PHE A 154 4.92 -4.92 10.84
CA PHE A 154 5.31 -4.05 11.95
C PHE A 154 5.65 -4.83 13.20
N GLY A 155 4.92 -5.90 13.54
CA GLY A 155 5.19 -6.77 14.68
C GLY A 155 6.52 -7.52 14.60
N GLN A 156 7.10 -7.71 13.41
CA GLN A 156 8.37 -8.42 13.23
C GLN A 156 9.63 -7.64 13.65
N ALA A 157 9.47 -6.36 14.01
CA ALA A 157 10.53 -5.55 14.63
C ALA A 157 11.86 -5.53 13.83
N TRP A 158 11.80 -5.21 12.52
CA TRP A 158 12.93 -5.21 11.59
C TRP A 158 14.05 -4.23 11.92
N ASN A 159 13.81 -3.28 12.83
CA ASN A 159 14.75 -2.23 13.24
C ASN A 159 15.53 -2.54 14.52
N ILE A 160 15.38 -3.76 15.06
CA ILE A 160 16.16 -4.15 16.24
C ILE A 160 17.61 -4.35 15.82
N GLU A 161 18.50 -3.67 16.51
CA GLU A 161 19.95 -3.65 16.31
C GLU A 161 20.63 -4.38 17.45
N TYR A 162 21.58 -5.23 17.11
CA TYR A 162 22.50 -5.85 18.09
C TYR A 162 23.93 -5.52 17.71
N GLU A 163 24.71 -5.11 18.70
CA GLU A 163 26.16 -4.99 18.58
C GLU A 163 26.77 -6.36 18.89
N VAL A 164 27.42 -6.97 17.91
CA VAL A 164 28.14 -8.26 18.08
C VAL A 164 29.64 -8.06 17.81
N PRO A 165 30.53 -8.84 18.45
CA PRO A 165 31.95 -8.80 18.10
C PRO A 165 32.14 -9.07 16.60
N ALA A 166 33.06 -8.38 15.95
CA ALA A 166 33.32 -8.56 14.53
C ALA A 166 33.75 -10.00 14.17
N SER A 167 34.31 -10.76 15.12
CA SER A 167 34.62 -12.18 15.00
C SER A 167 33.37 -13.04 14.80
N ASP A 168 32.25 -12.67 15.44
CA ASP A 168 31.04 -13.47 15.54
C ASP A 168 29.97 -13.00 14.53
N ALA A 169 30.28 -11.93 13.77
CA ALA A 169 29.37 -11.39 12.77
C ALA A 169 29.16 -12.36 11.60
N PRO A 170 27.93 -12.50 11.07
CA PRO A 170 27.67 -13.27 9.86
C PRO A 170 28.58 -12.81 8.71
N ALA A 171 28.99 -13.74 7.84
CA ALA A 171 29.95 -13.49 6.76
C ALA A 171 29.57 -12.32 5.84
N LEU A 172 28.25 -12.04 5.69
CA LEU A 172 27.71 -10.94 4.89
C LEU A 172 27.94 -9.54 5.50
N VAL A 173 28.27 -9.45 6.79
CA VAL A 173 28.52 -8.17 7.49
C VAL A 173 30.00 -7.86 7.52
N ARG A 174 30.86 -8.82 7.18
CA ARG A 174 32.32 -8.68 7.16
C ARG A 174 32.88 -8.16 5.83
N ALA A 175 32.05 -8.11 4.79
CA ALA A 175 32.38 -7.63 3.44
C ALA A 175 31.96 -6.16 3.24
#